data_0d8f798b2be2cffac4945bb77c9c5252
#
_entry.id   0d8f798b2be2cffac4945bb77c9c5252
#
_cell.length_a   1.000
_cell.length_b   1.000
_cell.length_c   1.000
_cell.angle_alpha   90.00
_cell.angle_beta   90.00
_cell.angle_gamma   90.00
#
_symmetry.space_group_name_H-M   'P 1'
#
loop_
_entity.id
_entity.type
_entity.pdbx_description
1 polymer ?
#
loop_
_entity_poly.entity_id
_entity_poly.type
_entity_poly.pdbx_seq_one_letter_code
_entity_poly.pdbx_strand_id
1 'polypeptide(L)'
;MRIRLSVLVAAVVAAFAAIGSTASAQTGAENTLTTPATSPPSGAAPTSSTPTPAPSTTTQPTPHVAKANLFLNIAGDGTVAVGNRLKAKGRIRPYMPEQRVELRIGRRGHVLRKRIVTVQPVAHTDLGRFRIRSRKLVAPGPYRVTAVHSATAQQAAARVVSKPVSIRYPDLDPGASSDAVKIFTRLLAHRGYYTPRTRSYGSAVGRAVLAYRKVNRMARTENATPGIFKTLAAGGGGFKLRYPGAGFHVEVDISRQVMVMADHRRARYIFHASTGAPATPTITGHYQVYRKTPGYNSEGMYYSSYWHGGYAIHGYKSVPTYNASHGCVRIPIPDAKFVYDRLPIGTDVYVYH
;
A
#
# COMPACT_ATOMS: atom_id res chain seq x y z
N MET A 1 25.27 -35.88 2.34
CA MET A 1 25.66 -34.75 1.50
C MET A 1 24.47 -33.78 1.46
N ARG A 2 24.50 -32.75 2.30
CA ARG A 2 23.38 -31.83 2.47
C ARG A 2 23.61 -30.57 1.60
N ILE A 3 22.79 -30.38 0.60
CA ILE A 3 22.82 -29.18 -0.25
C ILE A 3 21.86 -28.17 0.33
N ARG A 4 22.39 -27.04 0.80
CA ARG A 4 21.59 -25.87 1.24
C ARG A 4 21.20 -25.04 0.00
N LEU A 5 19.93 -24.91 -0.24
CA LEU A 5 19.37 -24.01 -1.26
C LEU A 5 19.03 -22.66 -0.61
N SER A 6 19.84 -21.66 -0.91
CA SER A 6 19.61 -20.28 -0.48
C SER A 6 18.56 -19.63 -1.40
N VAL A 7 17.45 -19.19 -0.82
CA VAL A 7 16.41 -18.44 -1.54
C VAL A 7 16.79 -16.95 -1.55
N LEU A 8 17.12 -16.46 -2.73
CA LEU A 8 17.39 -15.05 -2.99
C LEU A 8 16.06 -14.32 -3.17
N VAL A 9 15.72 -13.41 -2.26
CA VAL A 9 14.57 -12.50 -2.39
C VAL A 9 15.03 -11.30 -3.20
N ALA A 10 14.63 -11.23 -4.47
CA ALA A 10 14.85 -10.08 -5.32
C ALA A 10 13.80 -8.97 -5.01
N ALA A 11 14.24 -7.86 -4.44
CA ALA A 11 13.47 -6.63 -4.32
C ALA A 11 13.57 -5.86 -5.65
N VAL A 12 12.45 -5.69 -6.33
CA VAL A 12 12.35 -4.83 -7.51
C VAL A 12 12.21 -3.38 -7.04
N VAL A 13 13.30 -2.62 -7.13
CA VAL A 13 13.33 -1.16 -7.02
C VAL A 13 13.25 -0.61 -8.44
N ALA A 14 12.17 0.08 -8.77
CA ALA A 14 12.05 0.84 -10.01
C ALA A 14 12.84 2.15 -9.87
N ALA A 15 13.95 2.27 -10.59
CA ALA A 15 14.70 3.50 -10.77
C ALA A 15 14.09 4.31 -11.93
N PHE A 16 13.73 5.57 -11.68
CA PHE A 16 13.48 6.55 -12.73
C PHE A 16 14.79 7.26 -13.06
N ALA A 17 15.23 7.13 -14.30
CA ALA A 17 16.35 7.87 -14.85
C ALA A 17 15.95 9.33 -15.13
N ALA A 18 16.73 10.28 -14.63
CA ALA A 18 16.69 11.67 -15.03
C ALA A 18 17.75 11.90 -16.12
N ILE A 19 17.33 12.46 -17.22
CA ILE A 19 18.18 12.87 -18.33
C ILE A 19 18.76 14.26 -17.98
N GLY A 20 20.07 14.32 -17.83
CA GLY A 20 20.80 15.56 -17.67
C GLY A 20 21.51 15.95 -18.98
N SER A 21 21.34 17.16 -19.43
CA SER A 21 22.05 17.76 -20.56
C SER A 21 23.41 18.33 -20.13
N THR A 22 24.39 18.02 -20.93
CA THR A 22 25.76 18.49 -20.89
C THR A 22 25.87 19.89 -21.52
N ALA A 23 26.70 20.75 -20.93
CA ALA A 23 27.34 21.86 -21.66
C ALA A 23 28.78 22.06 -21.17
N SER A 24 29.64 22.22 -22.11
CA SER A 24 31.10 22.10 -22.12
C SER A 24 31.87 23.22 -21.47
N ALA A 25 33.11 22.87 -21.18
CA ALA A 25 34.23 23.69 -20.71
C ALA A 25 34.77 24.72 -21.74
N GLN A 26 35.47 25.72 -21.23
CA GLN A 26 36.77 26.21 -21.83
C GLN A 26 37.55 27.05 -20.80
N THR A 27 38.67 26.60 -20.47
CA THR A 27 40.09 26.95 -20.41
C THR A 27 40.48 28.41 -20.59
N GLY A 28 41.51 28.81 -19.80
CA GLY A 28 42.45 29.89 -20.14
C GLY A 28 42.99 30.60 -18.90
N ALA A 29 44.10 30.15 -18.41
CA ALA A 29 45.50 30.58 -18.46
C ALA A 29 45.91 31.72 -17.53
N GLU A 30 46.84 31.37 -16.68
CA GLU A 30 48.04 32.02 -16.13
C GLU A 30 48.31 33.49 -16.48
N ASN A 31 48.71 34.28 -15.49
CA ASN A 31 50.06 34.80 -15.45
C ASN A 31 50.43 35.46 -14.11
N THR A 32 51.68 35.30 -13.82
CA THR A 32 52.56 35.54 -12.70
C THR A 32 53.07 37.01 -12.56
N LEU A 33 53.69 37.23 -11.37
CA LEU A 33 54.76 38.18 -11.02
C LEU A 33 54.38 39.67 -10.85
N THR A 34 54.80 40.44 -9.86
CA THR A 34 56.05 40.56 -9.12
C THR A 34 55.85 41.63 -8.05
N THR A 35 56.51 41.47 -6.92
CA THR A 35 56.86 42.52 -5.94
C THR A 35 58.00 43.42 -6.50
N PRO A 36 58.23 44.67 -6.01
CA PRO A 36 59.12 44.79 -4.86
C PRO A 36 58.83 45.95 -3.88
N ALA A 37 59.52 45.84 -2.79
CA ALA A 37 59.58 46.70 -1.61
C ALA A 37 60.30 48.07 -1.84
N THR A 38 59.97 49.07 -1.02
CA THR A 38 60.95 50.03 -0.50
C THR A 38 60.42 50.75 0.73
N SER A 39 61.27 50.81 1.76
CA SER A 39 61.14 51.60 3.00
C SER A 39 62.05 52.78 2.98
N PRO A 40 62.24 53.59 4.06
CA PRO A 40 61.49 54.75 4.54
C PRO A 40 62.26 56.05 4.40
N PRO A 41 61.87 57.20 4.99
CA PRO A 41 62.61 57.71 6.14
C PRO A 41 61.80 58.46 7.24
N SER A 42 62.35 58.38 8.37
CA SER A 42 62.38 59.07 9.64
C SER A 42 62.05 60.55 9.72
N GLY A 43 61.40 61.00 10.83
CA GLY A 43 61.53 62.38 11.28
C GLY A 43 60.44 62.84 12.28
N ALA A 44 60.89 63.03 13.57
CA ALA A 44 60.51 64.02 14.57
C ALA A 44 59.23 63.96 15.39
N ALA A 45 59.42 63.83 16.69
CA ALA A 45 58.51 64.05 17.82
C ALA A 45 58.40 65.56 18.20
N PRO A 46 57.78 65.94 19.34
CA PRO A 46 56.54 65.52 19.97
C PRO A 46 55.56 66.66 20.29
N THR A 47 54.33 66.47 20.45
CA THR A 47 53.44 67.43 21.13
C THR A 47 52.43 66.67 22.04
N SER A 48 52.35 67.20 23.22
CA SER A 48 51.48 66.95 24.37
C SER A 48 50.08 66.48 24.07
N SER A 49 49.68 65.36 24.61
CA SER A 49 48.31 64.84 24.55
C SER A 49 47.62 64.86 25.89
N THR A 50 46.53 65.58 25.94
CA THR A 50 45.49 65.54 26.98
C THR A 50 44.87 64.17 27.05
N PRO A 51 44.58 63.59 28.22
CA PRO A 51 43.93 62.25 28.30
C PRO A 51 42.51 62.32 27.88
N THR A 52 42.16 61.60 26.80
CA THR A 52 40.79 61.30 26.36
C THR A 52 40.19 60.29 27.34
N PRO A 53 38.93 60.51 27.83
CA PRO A 53 38.28 59.54 28.67
C PRO A 53 38.05 58.22 27.89
N ALA A 54 38.34 57.12 28.57
CA ALA A 54 38.15 55.76 28.08
C ALA A 54 36.70 55.52 27.64
N PRO A 55 36.46 54.82 26.49
CA PRO A 55 35.13 54.47 26.08
C PRO A 55 34.51 53.51 27.13
N SER A 56 33.37 53.90 27.68
CA SER A 56 32.54 53.05 28.50
C SER A 56 32.16 51.80 27.72
N THR A 57 32.71 50.68 28.06
CA THR A 57 32.33 49.37 27.57
C THR A 57 30.86 49.11 27.99
N THR A 58 29.93 49.48 27.17
CA THR A 58 28.54 49.04 27.29
C THR A 58 28.55 47.55 27.08
N THR A 59 28.50 46.76 28.15
CA THR A 59 28.30 45.32 28.12
C THR A 59 26.94 45.09 27.51
N GLN A 60 26.90 44.77 26.20
CA GLN A 60 25.66 44.28 25.57
C GLN A 60 25.21 43.01 26.33
N PRO A 61 23.98 42.96 26.82
CA PRO A 61 23.48 41.76 27.48
C PRO A 61 23.54 40.59 26.49
N THR A 62 24.21 39.52 26.90
CA THR A 62 24.26 38.28 26.17
C THR A 62 22.83 37.86 25.78
N PRO A 63 22.52 37.61 24.50
CA PRO A 63 21.16 37.29 24.10
C PRO A 63 20.69 36.01 24.83
N HIS A 64 19.62 36.15 25.64
CA HIS A 64 19.08 35.05 26.42
C HIS A 64 18.35 34.09 25.44
N VAL A 65 18.97 32.94 25.11
CA VAL A 65 18.41 31.90 24.25
C VAL A 65 17.27 31.20 24.99
N ALA A 66 16.04 31.41 24.56
CA ALA A 66 14.86 30.80 25.16
C ALA A 66 14.82 29.28 24.94
N LYS A 67 14.45 28.52 25.99
CA LYS A 67 14.26 27.08 25.89
C LYS A 67 13.01 26.75 25.04
N ALA A 68 13.15 25.97 23.99
CA ALA A 68 12.02 25.49 23.19
C ALA A 68 11.39 24.24 23.84
N ASN A 69 10.09 24.28 24.11
CA ASN A 69 9.33 23.11 24.54
C ASN A 69 8.45 22.63 23.35
N LEU A 70 8.66 21.39 22.92
CA LEU A 70 8.04 20.82 21.74
C LEU A 70 7.10 19.67 22.13
N PHE A 71 5.85 19.75 21.70
CA PHE A 71 4.82 18.75 21.98
C PHE A 71 4.29 18.16 20.66
N LEU A 72 3.99 16.86 20.68
CA LEU A 72 3.48 16.14 19.51
C LEU A 72 2.36 15.18 19.91
N ASN A 73 1.21 15.30 19.26
CA ASN A 73 0.07 14.42 19.45
C ASN A 73 -0.32 13.77 18.10
N ILE A 74 -0.57 12.48 18.14
CA ILE A 74 -1.06 11.70 17.00
C ILE A 74 -2.60 11.63 17.10
N ALA A 75 -3.28 11.89 16.00
CA ALA A 75 -4.75 11.76 15.97
C ALA A 75 -5.17 10.29 16.03
N GLY A 76 -6.15 9.99 16.91
CA GLY A 76 -6.70 8.65 17.12
C GLY A 76 -6.02 7.88 18.26
N ASP A 77 -6.35 6.60 18.36
CA ASP A 77 -5.87 5.64 19.38
C ASP A 77 -4.44 5.10 19.16
N GLY A 78 -3.71 5.66 18.23
CA GLY A 78 -2.40 5.16 17.82
C GLY A 78 -2.46 4.02 16.81
N THR A 79 -3.65 3.70 16.28
CA THR A 79 -3.86 2.72 15.20
C THR A 79 -4.35 3.41 13.93
N VAL A 80 -3.81 3.01 12.78
CA VAL A 80 -4.21 3.52 11.47
C VAL A 80 -4.33 2.36 10.49
N ALA A 81 -5.46 2.23 9.80
CA ALA A 81 -5.63 1.21 8.78
C ALA A 81 -4.73 1.46 7.56
N VAL A 82 -4.23 0.38 6.95
CA VAL A 82 -3.52 0.41 5.66
C VAL A 82 -4.34 1.19 4.63
N GLY A 83 -3.67 2.03 3.84
CA GLY A 83 -4.32 2.93 2.87
C GLY A 83 -4.68 4.30 3.44
N ASN A 84 -4.74 4.47 4.74
CA ASN A 84 -5.03 5.75 5.38
C ASN A 84 -3.76 6.60 5.58
N ARG A 85 -3.98 7.85 5.99
CA ARG A 85 -2.92 8.81 6.28
C ARG A 85 -2.75 8.97 7.78
N LEU A 86 -1.52 8.93 8.25
CA LEU A 86 -1.17 9.35 9.60
C LEU A 86 -1.28 10.87 9.67
N LYS A 87 -1.96 11.36 10.72
CA LYS A 87 -2.11 12.77 11.04
C LYS A 87 -1.51 13.04 12.40
N ALA A 88 -0.69 14.07 12.52
CA ALA A 88 -0.17 14.53 13.79
C ALA A 88 -0.34 16.06 13.91
N LYS A 89 -0.57 16.52 15.15
CA LYS A 89 -0.61 17.92 15.53
C LYS A 89 0.49 18.14 16.57
N GLY A 90 1.17 19.27 16.50
CA GLY A 90 2.16 19.65 17.51
C GLY A 90 2.03 21.10 17.92
N ARG A 91 2.65 21.42 19.06
CA ARG A 91 2.79 22.77 19.61
C ARG A 91 4.25 22.99 19.98
N ILE A 92 4.67 24.23 19.91
CA ILE A 92 5.98 24.70 20.40
C ILE A 92 5.79 25.94 21.24
N ARG A 93 6.58 26.09 22.29
CA ARG A 93 6.54 27.20 23.25
C ARG A 93 7.96 27.61 23.62
N PRO A 94 8.31 28.93 23.65
CA PRO A 94 7.51 30.04 23.12
C PRO A 94 7.42 30.03 21.59
N TYR A 95 6.35 30.62 21.03
CA TYR A 95 6.26 30.89 19.61
C TYR A 95 7.21 32.03 19.21
N MET A 96 7.90 31.86 18.10
CA MET A 96 8.68 32.91 17.46
C MET A 96 8.21 33.11 16.03
N PRO A 97 8.19 34.34 15.49
CA PRO A 97 7.89 34.58 14.09
C PRO A 97 8.76 33.73 13.17
N GLU A 98 8.20 33.30 12.03
CA GLU A 98 8.86 32.45 11.02
C GLU A 98 9.46 31.11 11.52
N GLN A 99 9.12 30.71 12.74
CA GLN A 99 9.61 29.47 13.34
C GLN A 99 9.28 28.26 12.49
N ARG A 100 10.26 27.39 12.27
CA ARG A 100 10.13 26.17 11.47
C ARG A 100 10.36 24.93 12.32
N VAL A 101 9.60 23.88 12.01
CA VAL A 101 9.75 22.55 12.60
C VAL A 101 9.91 21.53 11.49
N GLU A 102 10.98 20.75 11.59
CA GLU A 102 11.17 19.60 10.72
C GLU A 102 10.42 18.40 11.29
N LEU A 103 9.58 17.79 10.48
CA LEU A 103 8.78 16.62 10.81
C LEU A 103 9.27 15.41 10.01
N ARG A 104 9.62 14.35 10.72
CA ARG A 104 10.10 13.09 10.16
C ARG A 104 9.11 11.99 10.48
N ILE A 105 8.75 11.17 9.48
CA ILE A 105 7.98 9.94 9.66
C ILE A 105 8.92 8.79 9.39
N GLY A 106 9.11 7.94 10.40
CA GLY A 106 10.03 6.81 10.34
C GLY A 106 9.36 5.47 10.63
N ARG A 107 9.97 4.39 10.17
CA ARG A 107 9.59 3.00 10.41
C ARG A 107 10.85 2.17 10.57
N ARG A 108 10.93 1.36 11.64
CA ARG A 108 12.08 0.48 11.92
C ARG A 108 13.43 1.23 11.90
N GLY A 109 13.48 2.42 12.48
CA GLY A 109 14.70 3.25 12.52
C GLY A 109 14.98 4.08 11.26
N HIS A 110 14.37 3.78 10.11
CA HIS A 110 14.56 4.51 8.86
C HIS A 110 13.58 5.66 8.72
N VAL A 111 14.07 6.84 8.31
CA VAL A 111 13.22 8.00 7.96
C VAL A 111 12.66 7.78 6.55
N LEU A 112 11.34 7.63 6.47
CA LEU A 112 10.61 7.42 5.20
C LEU A 112 10.17 8.74 4.56
N ARG A 113 10.01 9.78 5.36
CA ARG A 113 9.59 11.10 4.91
C ARG A 113 10.07 12.18 5.87
N LYS A 114 10.52 13.29 5.27
CA LYS A 114 10.94 14.51 5.92
C LYS A 114 10.14 15.69 5.34
N ARG A 115 9.70 16.61 6.18
CA ARG A 115 9.01 17.84 5.75
C ARG A 115 9.27 18.95 6.77
N ILE A 116 9.64 20.11 6.30
CA ILE A 116 9.70 21.34 7.10
C ILE A 116 8.34 22.02 7.00
N VAL A 117 7.82 22.48 8.12
CA VAL A 117 6.56 23.21 8.22
C VAL A 117 6.80 24.50 9.00
N THR A 118 6.17 25.59 8.56
CA THR A 118 6.12 26.85 9.31
C THR A 118 5.13 26.70 10.47
N VAL A 119 5.51 27.13 11.63
CA VAL A 119 4.67 27.17 12.83
C VAL A 119 3.73 28.34 12.72
N GLN A 120 2.47 28.13 13.06
CA GLN A 120 1.44 29.16 13.08
C GLN A 120 1.18 29.61 14.52
N PRO A 121 1.05 30.91 14.80
CA PRO A 121 0.72 31.39 16.14
C PRO A 121 -0.65 30.89 16.59
N VAL A 122 -0.86 30.81 17.89
CA VAL A 122 -2.16 30.64 18.52
C VAL A 122 -2.50 31.96 19.18
N ALA A 123 -3.60 32.60 18.77
CA ALA A 123 -4.02 33.91 19.24
C ALA A 123 -4.03 33.98 20.77
N HIS A 124 -3.60 35.13 21.30
CA HIS A 124 -3.55 35.44 22.73
C HIS A 124 -2.73 34.48 23.59
N THR A 125 -1.75 33.76 22.98
CA THR A 125 -0.85 32.84 23.70
C THR A 125 0.57 32.94 23.15
N ASP A 126 1.55 32.43 23.90
CA ASP A 126 2.93 32.22 23.46
C ASP A 126 3.13 30.87 22.75
N LEU A 127 2.06 30.23 22.26
CA LEU A 127 2.07 28.94 21.63
C LEU A 127 2.11 29.04 20.10
N GLY A 128 2.98 28.26 19.49
CA GLY A 128 2.93 27.96 18.07
C GLY A 128 2.29 26.58 17.82
N ARG A 129 1.56 26.43 16.73
CA ARG A 129 0.96 25.16 16.30
C ARG A 129 1.49 24.74 14.94
N PHE A 130 1.62 23.44 14.73
CA PHE A 130 1.96 22.85 13.44
C PHE A 130 1.21 21.53 13.22
N ARG A 131 1.12 21.10 11.97
CA ARG A 131 0.42 19.87 11.58
C ARG A 131 1.21 19.13 10.52
N ILE A 132 1.14 17.78 10.57
CA ILE A 132 1.61 16.93 9.47
C ILE A 132 0.53 15.94 9.08
N ARG A 133 0.49 15.67 7.79
CA ARG A 133 -0.29 14.59 7.20
C ARG A 133 0.63 13.76 6.30
N SER A 134 0.72 12.45 6.55
CA SER A 134 1.52 11.55 5.72
C SER A 134 0.94 11.37 4.31
N ARG A 135 1.68 10.74 3.40
CA ARG A 135 1.10 10.02 2.27
C ARG A 135 0.28 8.83 2.82
N LYS A 136 -0.54 8.19 1.97
CA LYS A 136 -1.22 6.95 2.33
C LYS A 136 -0.19 5.88 2.67
N LEU A 137 -0.34 5.23 3.82
CA LEU A 137 0.59 4.22 4.32
C LEU A 137 0.08 2.84 3.90
N VAL A 138 0.88 2.12 3.14
CA VAL A 138 0.49 0.81 2.59
C VAL A 138 1.19 -0.37 3.26
N ALA A 139 2.27 -0.11 3.98
CA ALA A 139 3.02 -1.14 4.69
C ALA A 139 2.61 -1.19 6.17
N PRO A 140 2.19 -2.35 6.70
CA PRO A 140 1.84 -2.49 8.12
C PRO A 140 3.08 -2.45 9.03
N GLY A 141 2.86 -2.13 10.29
CA GLY A 141 3.87 -2.13 11.35
C GLY A 141 3.93 -0.82 12.12
N PRO A 142 4.87 -0.70 13.07
CA PRO A 142 5.01 0.49 13.89
C PRO A 142 5.71 1.62 13.13
N TYR A 143 5.13 2.81 13.22
CA TYR A 143 5.68 4.07 12.73
C TYR A 143 5.88 5.04 13.90
N ARG A 144 6.82 5.98 13.75
CA ARG A 144 7.00 7.10 14.68
C ARG A 144 7.03 8.41 13.91
N VAL A 145 6.53 9.46 14.53
CA VAL A 145 6.70 10.83 14.07
C VAL A 145 7.68 11.51 14.99
N THR A 146 8.68 12.17 14.42
CA THR A 146 9.64 13.02 15.15
C THR A 146 9.43 14.44 14.69
N ALA A 147 9.35 15.37 15.62
CA ALA A 147 9.41 16.81 15.36
C ALA A 147 10.73 17.34 15.90
N VAL A 148 11.42 18.16 15.11
CA VAL A 148 12.71 18.76 15.43
C VAL A 148 12.61 20.25 15.13
N HIS A 149 12.92 21.07 16.14
CA HIS A 149 13.21 22.48 15.99
C HIS A 149 14.73 22.66 16.09
N SER A 150 15.37 23.22 15.08
CA SER A 150 16.78 23.53 15.11
C SER A 150 17.03 24.79 15.96
N ALA A 151 18.20 24.90 16.58
CA ALA A 151 18.58 26.09 17.30
C ALA A 151 18.57 27.32 16.37
N THR A 152 18.17 28.45 16.93
CA THR A 152 18.25 29.78 16.33
C THR A 152 18.95 30.72 17.30
N ALA A 153 19.27 31.94 16.87
CA ALA A 153 19.87 32.94 17.77
C ALA A 153 18.99 33.25 18.99
N GLN A 154 17.69 33.05 18.87
CA GLN A 154 16.70 33.40 19.91
C GLN A 154 16.17 32.19 20.69
N GLN A 155 16.32 30.96 20.16
CA GLN A 155 15.70 29.77 20.74
C GLN A 155 16.57 28.52 20.61
N ALA A 156 16.66 27.75 21.70
CA ALA A 156 17.40 26.50 21.74
C ALA A 156 16.74 25.39 20.88
N ALA A 157 17.54 24.43 20.42
CA ALA A 157 17.04 23.26 19.74
C ALA A 157 16.09 22.43 20.62
N ALA A 158 15.08 21.83 19.99
CA ALA A 158 14.16 20.93 20.68
C ALA A 158 13.79 19.74 19.79
N ARG A 159 13.58 18.58 20.41
CA ARG A 159 13.17 17.36 19.71
C ARG A 159 12.15 16.59 20.54
N VAL A 160 11.10 16.11 19.87
CA VAL A 160 10.11 15.20 20.44
C VAL A 160 9.81 14.04 19.49
N VAL A 161 9.59 12.85 20.04
CA VAL A 161 9.24 11.64 19.30
C VAL A 161 7.89 11.14 19.80
N SER A 162 6.98 10.81 18.88
CA SER A 162 5.68 10.24 19.24
C SER A 162 5.81 8.85 19.85
N LYS A 163 4.77 8.41 20.59
CA LYS A 163 4.53 6.98 20.80
C LYS A 163 4.44 6.26 19.44
N PRO A 164 4.70 4.95 19.37
CA PRO A 164 4.52 4.19 18.13
C PRO A 164 3.07 4.26 17.63
N VAL A 165 2.91 4.46 16.32
CA VAL A 165 1.62 4.38 15.63
C VAL A 165 1.59 3.10 14.83
N SER A 166 0.65 2.20 15.15
CA SER A 166 0.51 0.91 14.46
C SER A 166 -0.29 1.05 13.17
N ILE A 167 0.34 0.75 12.03
CA ILE A 167 -0.39 0.58 10.77
C ILE A 167 -0.80 -0.88 10.67
N ARG A 168 -2.13 -1.16 10.54
CA ARG A 168 -2.68 -2.51 10.55
C ARG A 168 -3.57 -2.78 9.34
N TYR A 169 -3.68 -4.05 8.97
CA TYR A 169 -4.76 -4.51 8.10
C TYR A 169 -6.07 -4.48 8.88
N PRO A 170 -7.12 -3.82 8.38
CA PRO A 170 -8.43 -3.82 9.05
C PRO A 170 -9.21 -5.09 8.73
N ASP A 171 -10.23 -5.38 9.53
CA ASP A 171 -11.36 -6.18 9.10
C ASP A 171 -12.12 -5.43 8.00
N LEU A 172 -12.62 -6.16 7.01
CA LEU A 172 -13.40 -5.62 5.91
C LEU A 172 -14.67 -6.45 5.74
N ASP A 173 -15.80 -5.80 5.96
CA ASP A 173 -17.12 -6.38 5.85
C ASP A 173 -17.86 -5.86 4.62
N PRO A 174 -18.87 -6.57 4.12
CA PRO A 174 -19.79 -6.05 3.10
C PRO A 174 -20.33 -4.66 3.49
N GLY A 175 -20.36 -3.74 2.54
CA GLY A 175 -20.72 -2.35 2.75
C GLY A 175 -19.55 -1.42 3.07
N ALA A 176 -18.38 -1.93 3.47
CA ALA A 176 -17.20 -1.10 3.74
C ALA A 176 -16.74 -0.32 2.49
N SER A 177 -16.34 0.94 2.68
CA SER A 177 -15.77 1.76 1.60
C SER A 177 -14.51 2.48 2.06
N SER A 178 -13.34 2.10 1.49
CA SER A 178 -12.06 2.66 1.92
C SER A 178 -10.93 2.40 0.92
N ASP A 179 -9.79 3.06 1.12
CA ASP A 179 -8.56 2.71 0.39
C ASP A 179 -8.02 1.32 0.77
N ALA A 180 -8.33 0.82 1.97
CA ALA A 180 -7.99 -0.54 2.36
C ALA A 180 -8.71 -1.57 1.48
N VAL A 181 -10.01 -1.37 1.19
CA VAL A 181 -10.78 -2.20 0.23
C VAL A 181 -10.12 -2.18 -1.14
N LYS A 182 -9.70 -1.01 -1.63
CA LYS A 182 -9.01 -0.90 -2.94
C LYS A 182 -7.69 -1.69 -2.97
N ILE A 183 -6.91 -1.66 -1.90
CA ILE A 183 -5.67 -2.44 -1.80
C ILE A 183 -6.01 -3.93 -1.75
N PHE A 184 -6.98 -4.31 -0.95
CA PHE A 184 -7.41 -5.68 -0.75
C PHE A 184 -7.92 -6.32 -2.06
N THR A 185 -8.82 -5.65 -2.80
CA THR A 185 -9.36 -6.15 -4.08
C THR A 185 -8.27 -6.28 -5.15
N ARG A 186 -7.25 -5.42 -5.15
CA ARG A 186 -6.09 -5.59 -6.03
C ARG A 186 -5.28 -6.83 -5.70
N LEU A 187 -5.11 -7.14 -4.41
CA LEU A 187 -4.41 -8.36 -3.96
C LEU A 187 -5.21 -9.62 -4.32
N LEU A 188 -6.53 -9.63 -4.11
CA LEU A 188 -7.41 -10.72 -4.53
C LEU A 188 -7.31 -10.97 -6.04
N ALA A 189 -7.48 -9.92 -6.85
CA ALA A 189 -7.38 -10.02 -8.31
C ALA A 189 -5.99 -10.50 -8.77
N HIS A 190 -4.92 -10.11 -8.08
CA HIS A 190 -3.57 -10.59 -8.38
C HIS A 190 -3.40 -12.09 -8.12
N ARG A 191 -4.21 -12.66 -7.22
CA ARG A 191 -4.27 -14.10 -6.93
C ARG A 191 -5.27 -14.87 -7.81
N GLY A 192 -5.89 -14.20 -8.77
CA GLY A 192 -6.84 -14.79 -9.70
C GLY A 192 -8.30 -14.74 -9.25
N TYR A 193 -8.63 -14.27 -8.05
CA TYR A 193 -10.03 -14.15 -7.64
C TYR A 193 -10.77 -13.11 -8.47
N TYR A 194 -11.90 -13.51 -9.05
CA TYR A 194 -12.69 -12.63 -9.91
C TYR A 194 -13.35 -11.52 -9.07
N THR A 195 -12.83 -10.30 -9.19
CA THR A 195 -13.30 -9.14 -8.43
C THR A 195 -12.95 -7.83 -9.13
N PRO A 196 -13.80 -6.80 -9.06
CA PRO A 196 -13.45 -5.47 -9.53
C PRO A 196 -12.37 -4.83 -8.63
N ARG A 197 -11.54 -3.97 -9.21
CA ARG A 197 -10.58 -3.15 -8.47
C ARG A 197 -11.28 -1.90 -7.94
N THR A 198 -11.99 -2.02 -6.83
CA THR A 198 -12.89 -1.01 -6.27
C THR A 198 -12.49 -0.57 -4.86
N ARG A 199 -13.06 0.54 -4.40
CA ARG A 199 -13.00 1.01 -3.01
C ARG A 199 -14.22 0.58 -2.20
N SER A 200 -15.25 0.07 -2.84
CA SER A 200 -16.51 -0.36 -2.22
C SER A 200 -16.55 -1.88 -2.10
N TYR A 201 -16.82 -2.39 -0.91
CA TYR A 201 -17.01 -3.80 -0.62
C TYR A 201 -18.47 -4.20 -0.93
N GLY A 202 -18.81 -4.28 -2.21
CA GLY A 202 -20.10 -4.78 -2.67
C GLY A 202 -20.11 -6.31 -2.86
N SER A 203 -21.22 -6.85 -3.36
CA SER A 203 -21.43 -8.29 -3.54
C SER A 203 -20.37 -8.97 -4.42
N ALA A 204 -19.83 -8.29 -5.43
CA ALA A 204 -18.74 -8.83 -6.24
C ALA A 204 -17.46 -9.10 -5.43
N VAL A 205 -17.15 -8.25 -4.45
CA VAL A 205 -16.02 -8.46 -3.53
C VAL A 205 -16.34 -9.58 -2.55
N GLY A 206 -17.58 -9.62 -2.03
CA GLY A 206 -18.06 -10.70 -1.15
C GLY A 206 -17.90 -12.07 -1.80
N ARG A 207 -18.36 -12.23 -3.05
CA ARG A 207 -18.19 -13.47 -3.82
C ARG A 207 -16.72 -13.88 -3.99
N ALA A 208 -15.84 -12.92 -4.27
CA ALA A 208 -14.41 -13.19 -4.39
C ALA A 208 -13.78 -13.63 -3.06
N VAL A 209 -14.20 -13.03 -1.94
CA VAL A 209 -13.76 -13.45 -0.59
C VAL A 209 -14.31 -14.82 -0.25
N LEU A 210 -15.57 -15.12 -0.57
CA LEU A 210 -16.15 -16.45 -0.41
C LEU A 210 -15.35 -17.50 -1.20
N ALA A 211 -15.00 -17.20 -2.46
CA ALA A 211 -14.12 -18.07 -3.26
C ALA A 211 -12.73 -18.25 -2.62
N TYR A 212 -12.13 -17.17 -2.11
CA TYR A 212 -10.87 -17.25 -1.38
C TYR A 212 -10.96 -18.18 -0.15
N ARG A 213 -12.00 -18.01 0.65
CA ARG A 213 -12.21 -18.80 1.86
C ARG A 213 -12.43 -20.29 1.54
N LYS A 214 -13.17 -20.59 0.48
CA LYS A 214 -13.37 -21.95 -0.03
C LYS A 214 -12.05 -22.59 -0.49
N VAL A 215 -11.26 -21.88 -1.29
CA VAL A 215 -9.94 -22.33 -1.75
C VAL A 215 -9.03 -22.66 -0.56
N ASN A 216 -9.06 -21.84 0.48
CA ASN A 216 -8.20 -21.96 1.64
C ASN A 216 -8.84 -22.74 2.81
N ARG A 217 -9.95 -23.46 2.57
CA ARG A 217 -10.66 -24.31 3.55
C ARG A 217 -11.07 -23.59 4.84
N MET A 218 -11.47 -22.33 4.71
CA MET A 218 -11.94 -21.49 5.80
C MET A 218 -13.48 -21.54 5.91
N ALA A 219 -14.04 -21.03 7.00
CA ALA A 219 -15.48 -20.82 7.12
C ALA A 219 -16.02 -20.01 5.92
N ARG A 220 -17.11 -20.49 5.30
CA ARG A 220 -17.65 -19.99 4.04
C ARG A 220 -18.50 -18.73 4.22
N THR A 221 -17.83 -17.61 4.55
CA THR A 221 -18.43 -16.28 4.74
C THR A 221 -17.82 -15.27 3.76
N GLU A 222 -18.40 -14.09 3.69
CA GLU A 222 -17.93 -13.01 2.82
C GLU A 222 -17.05 -11.98 3.55
N ASN A 223 -16.73 -12.16 4.83
CA ASN A 223 -15.92 -11.22 5.61
C ASN A 223 -14.43 -11.43 5.39
N ALA A 224 -13.69 -10.36 5.23
CA ALA A 224 -12.24 -10.38 5.05
C ALA A 224 -11.53 -9.96 6.34
N THR A 225 -10.91 -10.92 7.03
CA THR A 225 -10.14 -10.68 8.25
C THR A 225 -8.75 -10.09 7.96
N PRO A 226 -8.09 -9.45 8.95
CA PRO A 226 -6.70 -9.03 8.84
C PRO A 226 -5.74 -10.15 8.44
N GLY A 227 -6.02 -11.40 8.85
CA GLY A 227 -5.26 -12.60 8.48
C GLY A 227 -5.31 -12.88 6.98
N ILE A 228 -6.49 -12.82 6.37
CA ILE A 228 -6.67 -12.94 4.90
C ILE A 228 -5.88 -11.85 4.18
N PHE A 229 -6.02 -10.61 4.63
CA PHE A 229 -5.30 -9.48 4.04
C PHE A 229 -3.78 -9.66 4.12
N LYS A 230 -3.26 -10.09 5.29
CA LYS A 230 -1.84 -10.39 5.52
C LYS A 230 -1.33 -11.49 4.58
N THR A 231 -2.08 -12.58 4.46
CA THR A 231 -1.73 -13.72 3.59
C THR A 231 -1.64 -13.30 2.12
N LEU A 232 -2.66 -12.58 1.63
CA LEU A 232 -2.66 -12.05 0.26
C LEU A 232 -1.50 -11.07 0.01
N ALA A 233 -1.21 -10.20 0.96
CA ALA A 233 -0.10 -9.24 0.86
C ALA A 233 1.29 -9.91 0.87
N ALA A 234 1.40 -11.06 1.54
CA ALA A 234 2.60 -11.91 1.52
C ALA A 234 2.71 -12.79 0.27
N GLY A 235 1.70 -12.72 -0.62
CA GLY A 235 1.71 -13.51 -1.83
C GLY A 235 1.14 -14.92 -1.68
N GLY A 236 0.45 -15.24 -0.58
CA GLY A 236 -0.23 -16.51 -0.34
C GLY A 236 -1.69 -16.54 -0.79
N GLY A 237 -2.38 -17.64 -0.49
CA GLY A 237 -3.82 -17.79 -0.64
C GLY A 237 -4.33 -18.00 -2.07
N GLY A 238 -3.45 -18.36 -3.02
CA GLY A 238 -3.85 -18.68 -4.39
C GLY A 238 -4.33 -20.13 -4.54
N PHE A 239 -5.04 -20.40 -5.62
CA PHE A 239 -5.45 -21.75 -6.00
C PHE A 239 -4.27 -22.52 -6.60
N LYS A 240 -4.09 -23.77 -6.19
CA LYS A 240 -3.10 -24.68 -6.78
C LYS A 240 -3.82 -25.52 -7.84
N LEU A 241 -3.47 -25.30 -9.10
CA LEU A 241 -4.02 -26.08 -10.22
C LEU A 241 -3.64 -27.56 -10.09
N ARG A 242 -4.58 -28.44 -10.45
CA ARG A 242 -4.35 -29.88 -10.56
C ARG A 242 -3.76 -30.24 -11.92
N TYR A 243 -4.12 -29.46 -12.97
CA TYR A 243 -3.67 -29.69 -14.34
C TYR A 243 -2.85 -28.50 -14.91
N PRO A 244 -1.71 -28.16 -14.31
CA PRO A 244 -0.95 -26.96 -14.69
C PRO A 244 -0.28 -27.06 -16.07
N GLY A 245 -0.22 -28.27 -16.65
CA GLY A 245 0.31 -28.52 -17.99
C GLY A 245 -0.71 -28.32 -19.12
N ALA A 246 -2.01 -28.29 -18.81
CA ALA A 246 -3.04 -28.00 -19.78
C ALA A 246 -2.96 -26.51 -20.23
N GLY A 247 -3.34 -26.24 -21.49
CA GLY A 247 -3.47 -24.88 -22.01
C GLY A 247 -4.56 -24.09 -21.29
N PHE A 248 -5.36 -23.34 -22.05
CA PHE A 248 -6.55 -22.70 -21.48
C PHE A 248 -7.62 -23.76 -21.18
N HIS A 249 -8.05 -23.83 -19.91
CA HIS A 249 -8.99 -24.85 -19.43
C HIS A 249 -9.78 -24.36 -18.21
N VAL A 250 -10.77 -25.17 -17.82
CA VAL A 250 -11.53 -25.00 -16.58
C VAL A 250 -11.21 -26.14 -15.60
N GLU A 251 -10.98 -25.82 -14.35
CA GLU A 251 -10.97 -26.78 -13.24
C GLU A 251 -12.17 -26.56 -12.32
N VAL A 252 -12.93 -27.60 -12.05
CA VAL A 252 -14.04 -27.62 -11.08
C VAL A 252 -13.62 -28.48 -9.88
N ASP A 253 -13.35 -27.85 -8.76
CA ASP A 253 -13.04 -28.52 -7.49
C ASP A 253 -14.34 -28.67 -6.68
N ILE A 254 -14.92 -29.87 -6.73
CA ILE A 254 -16.17 -30.21 -6.06
C ILE A 254 -16.02 -30.11 -4.53
N SER A 255 -14.90 -30.55 -3.97
CA SER A 255 -14.65 -30.49 -2.51
C SER A 255 -14.62 -29.05 -1.99
N ARG A 256 -14.04 -28.13 -2.77
CA ARG A 256 -13.96 -26.71 -2.43
C ARG A 256 -15.16 -25.90 -2.90
N GLN A 257 -15.95 -26.44 -3.82
CA GLN A 257 -17.07 -25.71 -4.43
C GLN A 257 -16.61 -24.42 -5.11
N VAL A 258 -15.60 -24.53 -5.96
CA VAL A 258 -15.04 -23.44 -6.77
C VAL A 258 -14.87 -23.91 -8.22
N MET A 259 -14.98 -22.95 -9.13
CA MET A 259 -14.64 -23.08 -10.53
C MET A 259 -13.46 -22.14 -10.85
N VAL A 260 -12.49 -22.66 -11.58
CA VAL A 260 -11.29 -21.91 -11.94
C VAL A 260 -11.11 -21.95 -13.44
N MET A 261 -11.01 -20.79 -14.07
CA MET A 261 -10.52 -20.66 -15.45
C MET A 261 -9.01 -20.50 -15.35
N ALA A 262 -8.26 -21.39 -15.95
CA ALA A 262 -6.82 -21.44 -15.92
C ALA A 262 -6.22 -21.29 -17.32
N ASP A 263 -5.00 -20.82 -17.37
CA ASP A 263 -4.24 -20.71 -18.59
C ASP A 263 -2.80 -21.14 -18.29
N HIS A 264 -2.42 -22.29 -18.78
CA HIS A 264 -1.17 -22.96 -18.42
C HIS A 264 -1.06 -23.08 -16.89
N ARG A 265 0.04 -22.63 -16.30
CA ARG A 265 0.33 -22.74 -14.87
C ARG A 265 -0.35 -21.67 -13.98
N ARG A 266 -1.32 -20.91 -14.52
CA ARG A 266 -1.94 -19.78 -13.80
C ARG A 266 -3.45 -19.92 -13.69
N ALA A 267 -3.96 -19.92 -12.45
CA ALA A 267 -5.37 -19.63 -12.19
C ALA A 267 -5.64 -18.16 -12.57
N ARG A 268 -6.36 -17.95 -13.68
CA ARG A 268 -6.68 -16.61 -14.20
C ARG A 268 -7.87 -16.01 -13.50
N TYR A 269 -8.95 -16.82 -13.34
CA TYR A 269 -10.17 -16.39 -12.70
C TYR A 269 -10.72 -17.52 -11.81
N ILE A 270 -10.91 -17.20 -10.54
CA ILE A 270 -11.43 -18.13 -9.53
C ILE A 270 -12.79 -17.61 -9.08
N PHE A 271 -13.81 -18.47 -9.20
CA PHE A 271 -15.19 -18.16 -8.88
C PHE A 271 -15.71 -19.03 -7.75
N HIS A 272 -16.56 -18.46 -6.90
CA HIS A 272 -17.44 -19.23 -6.07
C HIS A 272 -18.41 -20.01 -6.96
N ALA A 273 -18.60 -21.29 -6.68
CA ALA A 273 -19.51 -22.16 -7.39
C ALA A 273 -20.35 -23.01 -6.43
N SER A 274 -21.42 -23.64 -6.95
CA SER A 274 -22.18 -24.70 -6.29
C SER A 274 -22.44 -25.82 -7.31
N THR A 275 -21.97 -27.02 -6.97
CA THR A 275 -22.05 -28.22 -7.81
C THR A 275 -23.21 -29.10 -7.40
N GLY A 276 -23.36 -30.29 -8.00
CA GLY A 276 -24.46 -31.24 -7.80
C GLY A 276 -24.67 -31.68 -6.36
N ALA A 277 -25.93 -31.71 -5.93
CA ALA A 277 -26.33 -32.25 -4.63
C ALA A 277 -25.98 -33.76 -4.53
N PRO A 278 -25.92 -34.35 -3.31
CA PRO A 278 -25.59 -35.76 -3.18
C PRO A 278 -26.48 -36.69 -4.00
N ALA A 279 -27.78 -36.39 -4.14
CA ALA A 279 -28.71 -37.15 -4.96
C ALA A 279 -28.53 -36.98 -6.48
N THR A 280 -27.90 -35.89 -6.91
CA THR A 280 -27.67 -35.56 -8.31
C THR A 280 -26.24 -35.01 -8.48
N PRO A 281 -25.22 -35.85 -8.30
CA PRO A 281 -23.83 -35.39 -8.19
C PRO A 281 -23.32 -34.83 -9.55
N THR A 282 -22.40 -33.89 -9.47
CA THR A 282 -21.57 -33.51 -10.61
C THR A 282 -20.59 -34.64 -10.89
N ILE A 283 -20.58 -35.14 -12.11
CA ILE A 283 -19.69 -36.24 -12.52
C ILE A 283 -18.24 -35.75 -12.62
N THR A 284 -17.30 -36.56 -12.14
CA THR A 284 -15.87 -36.29 -12.25
C THR A 284 -15.31 -36.79 -13.58
N GLY A 285 -14.27 -36.18 -14.08
CA GLY A 285 -13.63 -36.58 -15.33
C GLY A 285 -13.02 -35.41 -16.08
N HIS A 286 -12.63 -35.70 -17.34
CA HIS A 286 -12.14 -34.74 -18.33
C HIS A 286 -13.15 -34.68 -19.46
N TYR A 287 -13.62 -33.49 -19.78
CA TYR A 287 -14.64 -33.17 -20.76
C TYR A 287 -14.24 -31.97 -21.59
N GLN A 288 -15.06 -31.64 -22.60
CA GLN A 288 -14.92 -30.41 -23.38
C GLN A 288 -16.24 -29.68 -23.51
N VAL A 289 -16.20 -28.36 -23.55
CA VAL A 289 -17.39 -27.55 -23.88
C VAL A 289 -17.79 -27.87 -25.31
N TYR A 290 -18.98 -28.43 -25.49
CA TYR A 290 -19.47 -28.85 -26.82
C TYR A 290 -20.62 -28.01 -27.32
N ARG A 291 -21.38 -27.32 -26.46
CA ARG A 291 -22.53 -26.51 -26.82
C ARG A 291 -22.63 -25.28 -25.89
N LYS A 292 -23.17 -24.20 -26.42
CA LYS A 292 -23.40 -22.96 -25.68
C LYS A 292 -24.79 -22.41 -25.94
N THR A 293 -25.45 -21.89 -24.88
CA THR A 293 -26.76 -21.25 -24.99
C THR A 293 -26.69 -19.87 -24.31
N PRO A 294 -26.91 -18.78 -25.06
CA PRO A 294 -26.94 -17.43 -24.48
C PRO A 294 -28.25 -17.15 -23.74
N GLY A 295 -28.26 -16.17 -22.85
CA GLY A 295 -29.45 -15.75 -22.13
C GLY A 295 -29.98 -16.82 -21.18
N TYR A 296 -31.26 -16.74 -20.86
CA TYR A 296 -31.96 -17.75 -20.06
C TYR A 296 -32.50 -18.87 -20.92
N ASN A 297 -32.42 -20.10 -20.42
CA ASN A 297 -33.16 -21.24 -20.96
C ASN A 297 -34.42 -21.53 -20.13
N SER A 298 -35.22 -22.55 -20.53
CA SER A 298 -36.43 -22.99 -19.80
C SER A 298 -36.17 -23.44 -18.36
N GLU A 299 -34.97 -23.92 -18.08
CA GLU A 299 -34.53 -24.38 -16.74
C GLU A 299 -34.06 -23.23 -15.84
N GLY A 300 -34.13 -21.98 -16.29
CA GLY A 300 -33.63 -20.80 -15.60
C GLY A 300 -32.10 -20.71 -15.50
N MET A 301 -31.39 -21.47 -16.35
CA MET A 301 -29.92 -21.38 -16.44
C MET A 301 -29.57 -20.18 -17.32
N TYR A 302 -28.61 -19.39 -16.89
CA TYR A 302 -28.22 -18.13 -17.53
C TYR A 302 -26.82 -18.23 -18.13
N TYR A 303 -26.69 -18.06 -19.44
CA TYR A 303 -25.46 -18.18 -20.23
C TYR A 303 -24.75 -19.51 -19.98
N SER A 304 -25.29 -20.59 -20.55
CA SER A 304 -24.87 -21.97 -20.29
C SER A 304 -23.79 -22.43 -21.28
N SER A 305 -22.71 -23.01 -20.75
CA SER A 305 -21.67 -23.72 -21.48
C SER A 305 -21.72 -25.20 -21.09
N TYR A 306 -22.26 -26.03 -21.99
CA TYR A 306 -22.46 -27.47 -21.75
C TYR A 306 -21.18 -28.25 -22.05
N TRP A 307 -20.84 -29.20 -21.17
CA TRP A 307 -19.61 -29.99 -21.29
C TRP A 307 -19.85 -31.52 -21.22
N HIS A 308 -21.04 -31.98 -20.79
CA HIS A 308 -21.43 -33.38 -20.86
C HIS A 308 -22.96 -33.50 -20.76
N GLY A 309 -23.67 -34.11 -21.77
CA GLY A 309 -25.11 -34.23 -21.76
C GLY A 309 -25.83 -32.93 -21.37
N GLY A 310 -26.62 -32.96 -20.28
CA GLY A 310 -27.28 -31.78 -19.72
C GLY A 310 -26.41 -30.96 -18.77
N TYR A 311 -25.19 -31.41 -18.42
CA TYR A 311 -24.30 -30.71 -17.49
C TYR A 311 -23.67 -29.46 -18.10
N ALA A 312 -23.79 -28.34 -17.43
CA ALA A 312 -23.27 -27.06 -17.89
C ALA A 312 -22.63 -26.24 -16.77
N ILE A 313 -21.77 -25.32 -17.14
CA ILE A 313 -21.39 -24.17 -16.33
C ILE A 313 -22.35 -23.05 -16.70
N HIS A 314 -23.09 -22.49 -15.73
CA HIS A 314 -24.10 -21.46 -15.98
C HIS A 314 -24.35 -20.57 -14.76
N GLY A 315 -24.90 -19.40 -15.00
CA GLY A 315 -25.44 -18.54 -13.94
C GLY A 315 -26.75 -19.09 -13.40
N TYR A 316 -26.97 -18.98 -12.09
CA TYR A 316 -28.22 -19.40 -11.47
C TYR A 316 -28.64 -18.47 -10.34
N LYS A 317 -29.96 -18.35 -10.11
CA LYS A 317 -30.52 -17.49 -9.04
C LYS A 317 -30.08 -17.87 -7.63
N SER A 318 -29.79 -19.17 -7.42
CA SER A 318 -29.31 -19.69 -6.13
C SER A 318 -27.98 -20.42 -6.30
N VAL A 319 -26.93 -19.87 -5.68
CA VAL A 319 -25.59 -20.45 -5.63
C VAL A 319 -25.14 -20.50 -4.17
N PRO A 320 -25.62 -21.49 -3.38
CA PRO A 320 -25.27 -21.62 -1.98
C PRO A 320 -23.80 -22.00 -1.81
N THR A 321 -23.33 -21.98 -0.57
CA THR A 321 -21.93 -22.28 -0.27
C THR A 321 -21.58 -23.78 -0.34
N TYR A 322 -22.56 -24.63 -0.57
CA TYR A 322 -22.50 -26.09 -0.60
C TYR A 322 -23.06 -26.66 -1.92
N ASN A 323 -23.00 -27.97 -2.07
CA ASN A 323 -23.54 -28.73 -3.23
C ASN A 323 -25.06 -28.67 -3.27
N ALA A 324 -25.66 -28.14 -4.35
CA ALA A 324 -27.12 -27.93 -4.40
C ALA A 324 -27.72 -27.98 -5.81
N SER A 325 -26.93 -28.23 -6.85
CA SER A 325 -27.45 -28.32 -8.23
C SER A 325 -27.92 -29.74 -8.56
N HIS A 326 -28.49 -29.93 -9.73
CA HIS A 326 -28.82 -31.24 -10.32
C HIS A 326 -27.66 -31.76 -11.20
N GLY A 327 -26.41 -31.46 -10.81
CA GLY A 327 -25.21 -31.89 -11.52
C GLY A 327 -24.44 -30.78 -12.23
N CYS A 328 -25.09 -29.70 -12.61
CA CYS A 328 -24.44 -28.53 -13.21
C CYS A 328 -23.47 -27.80 -12.23
N VAL A 329 -22.61 -27.00 -12.80
CA VAL A 329 -21.76 -26.06 -12.04
C VAL A 329 -22.42 -24.69 -12.06
N ARG A 330 -23.10 -24.34 -10.98
CA ARG A 330 -23.77 -23.05 -10.81
C ARG A 330 -22.75 -22.00 -10.39
N ILE A 331 -22.77 -20.84 -11.05
CA ILE A 331 -22.04 -19.64 -10.65
C ILE A 331 -23.01 -18.46 -10.50
N PRO A 332 -22.66 -17.39 -9.78
CA PRO A 332 -23.54 -16.23 -9.65
C PRO A 332 -23.88 -15.60 -11.02
N ILE A 333 -25.14 -15.22 -11.21
CA ILE A 333 -25.63 -14.60 -12.46
C ILE A 333 -24.73 -13.43 -12.94
N PRO A 334 -24.28 -12.49 -12.07
CA PRO A 334 -23.43 -11.39 -12.51
C PRO A 334 -22.06 -11.81 -13.08
N ASP A 335 -21.62 -13.05 -12.80
CA ASP A 335 -20.33 -13.57 -13.25
C ASP A 335 -20.48 -14.44 -14.52
N ALA A 336 -21.72 -14.91 -14.81
CA ALA A 336 -21.99 -15.93 -15.83
C ALA A 336 -21.66 -15.48 -17.26
N LYS A 337 -22.08 -14.27 -17.66
CA LYS A 337 -21.77 -13.75 -18.99
C LYS A 337 -20.26 -13.62 -19.22
N PHE A 338 -19.51 -13.17 -18.22
CA PHE A 338 -18.06 -13.08 -18.30
C PHE A 338 -17.42 -14.46 -18.54
N VAL A 339 -17.89 -15.50 -17.85
CA VAL A 339 -17.42 -16.88 -18.00
C VAL A 339 -17.80 -17.41 -19.39
N TYR A 340 -19.07 -17.26 -19.77
CA TYR A 340 -19.58 -17.70 -21.05
C TYR A 340 -18.77 -17.13 -22.22
N ASP A 341 -18.54 -15.83 -22.25
CA ASP A 341 -17.82 -15.17 -23.36
C ASP A 341 -16.39 -15.68 -23.51
N ARG A 342 -15.79 -16.26 -22.44
CA ARG A 342 -14.41 -16.74 -22.40
C ARG A 342 -14.25 -18.25 -22.48
N LEU A 343 -15.33 -19.00 -22.58
CA LEU A 343 -15.29 -20.45 -22.76
C LEU A 343 -15.70 -20.81 -24.18
N PRO A 344 -14.80 -20.84 -25.17
CA PRO A 344 -15.12 -21.32 -26.50
C PRO A 344 -15.49 -22.82 -26.48
N ILE A 345 -16.19 -23.27 -27.51
CA ILE A 345 -16.37 -24.70 -27.76
C ILE A 345 -15.00 -25.34 -27.93
N GLY A 346 -14.82 -26.56 -27.42
CA GLY A 346 -13.54 -27.27 -27.34
C GLY A 346 -12.71 -26.95 -26.10
N THR A 347 -13.14 -26.00 -25.21
CA THR A 347 -12.43 -25.75 -23.94
C THR A 347 -12.48 -26.98 -23.05
N ASP A 348 -11.33 -27.44 -22.57
CA ASP A 348 -11.22 -28.54 -21.61
C ASP A 348 -11.83 -28.18 -20.27
N VAL A 349 -12.57 -29.13 -19.67
CA VAL A 349 -13.21 -29.01 -18.36
C VAL A 349 -12.80 -30.22 -17.52
N TYR A 350 -11.99 -30.00 -16.52
CA TYR A 350 -11.57 -31.00 -15.55
C TYR A 350 -12.40 -30.89 -14.27
N VAL A 351 -13.09 -31.95 -13.90
CA VAL A 351 -13.97 -32.03 -12.73
C VAL A 351 -13.43 -33.06 -11.75
N TYR A 352 -13.24 -32.68 -10.48
CA TYR A 352 -12.62 -33.55 -9.48
C TYR A 352 -13.01 -33.15 -8.04
N HIS A 353 -12.66 -34.02 -7.07
CA HIS A 353 -12.77 -33.78 -5.63
C HIS A 353 -11.46 -33.28 -5.03
#